data_4bfcf195b806a24ba18cd0a0157fe31c
#
_entry.id   4bfcf195b806a24ba18cd0a0157fe31c
#
_cell.length_a   1.000
_cell.length_b   1.000
_cell.length_c   1.000
_cell.angle_alpha   90.00
_cell.angle_beta   90.00
_cell.angle_gamma   90.00
#
_symmetry.space_group_name_H-M   'P 1'
#
loop_
_entity.id
_entity.type
_entity.pdbx_description
1 polymer ?
#
loop_
_entity_poly.entity_id
_entity_poly.type
_entity_poly.pdbx_seq_one_letter_code
_entity_poly.pdbx_strand_id
1 'polypeptide(L)'
;MEDLKRNYTFDEFKATMERMSKVIPTTDNSYVDSTWANPRDAKKRKRQYSKEEVRRIIESGSSEKQQELSYYYFVNNGFYRRIITYYATLLKYVGLLIPSPTKNADLSKDFVQKRYNNAIDFIDRANLPGFFTNCALRALRDGTYYGVIITLNKKTFAVLDLPSQYCISRFKNQFGEDIIEFDVRYFNSIVNTNGARDKALAAYPEIIRNYYYEWSNSKTTVSPYIIVPSDIGICFPMFDDGVPTFLNVIPATMDYEEAINNLKEKDEEEIKKIIVQKIPHLNDGTLLFEPIEAEEIHRGTVNMMKKNSNVSVLTTYADVDSIVSKSTDDNSNASAEATLKKIYSEAGASSQLFATEGNLSLSISIQNDVAFMMVLAHKFENFITKLINNLFGNSNINFTYRILPISYYNEKDYIDGGFKLATSGYSFLIPALAMGLSQKELGDLKDLENQVLDLRNKLVPLQSSYTESNNSGDTNGDGQSQVGAPKKKDIELSPKTLQNEESLDRQ
;
A
#
# COMPACT_ATOMS: atom_id res chain seq x y z
N MET A 1 -3.48 -37.27 -16.96
CA MET A 1 -2.47 -36.24 -16.66
C MET A 1 -1.57 -35.87 -17.84
N GLU A 2 -1.95 -36.22 -19.05
CA GLU A 2 -1.16 -35.92 -20.28
C GLU A 2 -1.76 -34.82 -21.18
N ASP A 3 -2.94 -34.29 -20.89
CA ASP A 3 -3.63 -33.35 -21.77
C ASP A 3 -3.44 -31.86 -21.45
N LEU A 4 -2.52 -31.49 -20.58
CA LEU A 4 -2.23 -30.08 -20.22
C LEU A 4 -1.06 -29.44 -20.97
N LYS A 5 -0.57 -30.06 -22.04
CA LYS A 5 0.43 -29.47 -22.93
C LYS A 5 -0.22 -28.86 -24.18
N ARG A 6 -1.13 -27.91 -24.04
CA ARG A 6 -1.41 -26.99 -25.13
C ARG A 6 -0.23 -25.98 -25.20
N ASN A 7 0.64 -26.19 -26.16
CA ASN A 7 1.57 -25.16 -26.60
C ASN A 7 0.74 -24.03 -27.22
N TYR A 8 0.46 -22.99 -26.45
CA TYR A 8 -0.14 -21.78 -27.02
C TYR A 8 0.85 -21.18 -28.01
N THR A 9 0.40 -20.95 -29.23
CA THR A 9 1.16 -20.16 -30.20
C THR A 9 1.25 -18.71 -29.71
N PHE A 10 2.25 -17.98 -30.16
CA PHE A 10 2.42 -16.56 -29.79
C PHE A 10 1.17 -15.73 -30.15
N ASP A 11 0.48 -16.09 -31.25
CA ASP A 11 -0.76 -15.43 -31.69
C ASP A 11 -1.94 -15.75 -30.78
N GLU A 12 -2.08 -16.97 -30.27
CA GLU A 12 -3.09 -17.32 -29.28
C GLU A 12 -2.81 -16.64 -27.92
N PHE A 13 -1.56 -16.53 -27.53
CA PHE A 13 -1.16 -15.76 -26.34
C PHE A 13 -1.49 -14.28 -26.52
N LYS A 14 -1.16 -13.68 -27.65
CA LYS A 14 -1.49 -12.29 -27.98
C LYS A 14 -3.00 -12.06 -28.01
N ALA A 15 -3.76 -12.93 -28.65
CA ALA A 15 -5.22 -12.87 -28.68
C ALA A 15 -5.84 -13.06 -27.28
N THR A 16 -5.23 -13.88 -26.43
CA THR A 16 -5.65 -14.05 -25.03
C THR A 16 -5.32 -12.83 -24.22
N MET A 17 -4.12 -12.26 -24.36
CA MET A 17 -3.73 -11.00 -23.72
C MET A 17 -4.56 -9.81 -24.19
N GLU A 18 -4.89 -9.73 -25.47
CA GLU A 18 -5.82 -8.72 -26.00
C GLU A 18 -7.25 -8.89 -25.47
N ARG A 19 -7.72 -10.11 -25.29
CA ARG A 19 -9.00 -10.39 -24.61
C ARG A 19 -8.93 -10.01 -23.15
N MET A 20 -7.86 -10.37 -22.46
CA MET A 20 -7.62 -10.03 -21.04
C MET A 20 -7.45 -8.52 -20.85
N SER A 21 -6.71 -7.82 -21.72
CA SER A 21 -6.56 -6.37 -21.66
C SER A 21 -7.86 -5.60 -21.95
N LYS A 22 -8.80 -6.21 -22.67
CA LYS A 22 -10.14 -5.63 -22.96
C LYS A 22 -11.17 -5.95 -21.87
N VAL A 23 -10.93 -6.95 -21.04
CA VAL A 23 -11.90 -7.49 -20.06
C VAL A 23 -11.42 -7.32 -18.63
N ILE A 24 -10.11 -7.34 -18.40
CA ILE A 24 -9.55 -7.07 -17.08
C ILE A 24 -9.42 -5.55 -16.95
N PRO A 25 -10.19 -4.93 -16.08
CA PRO A 25 -10.02 -3.52 -15.78
C PRO A 25 -8.61 -3.33 -15.21
N THR A 26 -7.77 -2.58 -15.91
CA THR A 26 -6.42 -2.25 -15.45
C THR A 26 -6.41 -1.26 -14.28
N THR A 27 -7.59 -0.73 -13.93
CA THR A 27 -7.78 0.18 -12.79
C THR A 27 -9.08 -0.14 -12.06
N ASP A 28 -9.12 0.10 -10.75
CA ASP A 28 -10.31 -0.02 -9.90
C ASP A 28 -11.57 0.66 -10.49
N ASN A 29 -11.38 1.74 -11.23
CA ASN A 29 -12.47 2.51 -11.82
C ASN A 29 -13.21 1.75 -12.91
N SER A 30 -12.55 0.94 -13.72
CA SER A 30 -13.21 0.22 -14.81
C SER A 30 -14.03 -0.97 -14.30
N TYR A 31 -13.67 -1.52 -13.15
CA TYR A 31 -14.38 -2.61 -12.52
C TYR A 31 -15.69 -2.13 -11.87
N VAL A 32 -15.62 -0.99 -11.20
CA VAL A 32 -16.78 -0.32 -10.60
C VAL A 32 -17.64 0.31 -11.68
N ASP A 33 -17.05 0.86 -12.74
CA ASP A 33 -17.80 1.43 -13.85
C ASP A 33 -18.58 0.40 -14.64
N SER A 34 -18.22 -0.88 -14.67
CA SER A 34 -19.06 -1.91 -15.30
C SER A 34 -20.34 -2.22 -14.53
N THR A 35 -20.28 -2.11 -13.19
CA THR A 35 -21.44 -2.26 -12.30
C THR A 35 -22.15 -0.92 -12.02
N TRP A 36 -21.45 0.21 -12.11
CA TRP A 36 -21.90 1.54 -11.70
C TRP A 36 -22.04 2.52 -12.89
N ALA A 37 -21.66 2.10 -14.08
CA ALA A 37 -21.64 2.94 -15.30
C ALA A 37 -23.00 3.17 -15.96
N ASN A 38 -24.08 3.07 -15.19
CA ASN A 38 -25.33 3.61 -15.67
C ASN A 38 -25.29 5.15 -15.50
N PRO A 39 -25.35 5.97 -16.57
CA PRO A 39 -25.36 7.44 -16.43
C PRO A 39 -26.50 7.94 -15.54
N ARG A 40 -27.55 7.13 -15.36
CA ARG A 40 -28.62 7.39 -14.39
C ARG A 40 -28.16 7.24 -12.94
N ASP A 41 -27.16 6.40 -12.66
CA ASP A 41 -26.59 6.21 -11.34
C ASP A 41 -25.48 7.22 -11.02
N ALA A 42 -24.92 7.92 -12.01
CA ALA A 42 -24.01 9.04 -11.77
C ALA A 42 -24.68 10.18 -10.94
N LYS A 43 -26.01 10.32 -11.01
CA LYS A 43 -26.75 11.21 -10.09
C LYS A 43 -26.89 10.65 -8.67
N LYS A 44 -26.86 9.32 -8.48
CA LYS A 44 -26.84 8.67 -7.15
C LYS A 44 -25.46 8.76 -6.48
N ARG A 45 -24.37 8.97 -7.25
CA ARG A 45 -23.01 9.18 -6.71
C ARG A 45 -22.86 10.45 -5.86
N LYS A 46 -23.86 11.35 -5.85
CA LYS A 46 -23.96 12.50 -4.97
C LYS A 46 -24.68 12.22 -3.64
N ARG A 47 -24.91 10.95 -3.29
CA ARG A 47 -25.52 10.62 -2.00
C ARG A 47 -24.49 10.92 -0.91
N GLN A 48 -24.67 12.02 -0.24
CA GLN A 48 -23.89 12.35 0.94
C GLN A 48 -24.48 11.54 2.10
N TYR A 49 -23.69 10.67 2.70
CA TYR A 49 -24.09 9.92 3.88
C TYR A 49 -24.22 10.88 5.07
N SER A 50 -25.29 10.78 5.86
CA SER A 50 -25.37 11.49 7.14
C SER A 50 -24.53 10.79 8.21
N LYS A 51 -24.15 11.52 9.29
CA LYS A 51 -23.37 10.92 10.39
C LYS A 51 -24.12 9.75 11.06
N GLU A 52 -25.44 9.86 11.21
CA GLU A 52 -26.27 8.82 11.78
C GLU A 52 -26.36 7.59 10.85
N GLU A 53 -26.39 7.81 9.54
CA GLU A 53 -26.41 6.74 8.56
C GLU A 53 -25.07 5.98 8.57
N VAL A 54 -23.93 6.68 8.62
CA VAL A 54 -22.60 6.09 8.74
C VAL A 54 -22.50 5.23 10.01
N ARG A 55 -22.92 5.77 11.17
CA ARG A 55 -22.90 5.00 12.43
C ARG A 55 -23.74 3.74 12.34
N ARG A 56 -24.98 3.84 11.81
CA ARG A 56 -25.85 2.67 11.61
C ARG A 56 -25.23 1.62 10.70
N ILE A 57 -24.50 2.02 9.64
CA ILE A 57 -23.83 1.07 8.76
C ILE A 57 -22.68 0.41 9.49
N ILE A 58 -21.86 1.15 10.23
CA ILE A 58 -20.75 0.59 11.02
C ILE A 58 -21.27 -0.41 12.05
N GLU A 59 -22.35 -0.09 12.75
CA GLU A 59 -22.95 -0.94 13.78
C GLU A 59 -23.78 -2.10 13.22
N SER A 60 -24.17 -2.07 11.95
CA SER A 60 -25.10 -3.06 11.36
C SER A 60 -24.53 -4.46 11.21
N GLY A 61 -23.19 -4.65 11.26
CA GLY A 61 -22.52 -5.91 10.97
C GLY A 61 -22.69 -6.44 9.53
N SER A 62 -23.28 -5.62 8.63
CA SER A 62 -23.45 -5.98 7.22
C SER A 62 -22.16 -5.66 6.45
N SER A 63 -21.35 -6.68 6.15
CA SER A 63 -20.09 -6.51 5.43
C SER A 63 -20.27 -5.84 4.06
N GLU A 64 -21.35 -6.15 3.32
CA GLU A 64 -21.67 -5.53 2.03
C GLU A 64 -21.82 -4.01 2.14
N LYS A 65 -22.64 -3.54 3.11
CA LYS A 65 -22.84 -2.10 3.33
C LYS A 65 -21.59 -1.40 3.84
N GLN A 66 -20.81 -2.08 4.67
CA GLN A 66 -19.55 -1.57 5.21
C GLN A 66 -18.49 -1.43 4.11
N GLN A 67 -18.42 -2.40 3.19
CA GLN A 67 -17.55 -2.33 2.01
C GLN A 67 -17.97 -1.21 1.05
N GLU A 68 -19.28 -1.06 0.79
CA GLU A 68 -19.82 0.04 -0.02
C GLU A 68 -19.47 1.41 0.57
N LEU A 69 -19.63 1.56 1.89
CA LEU A 69 -19.30 2.78 2.62
C LEU A 69 -17.79 3.08 2.53
N SER A 70 -16.95 2.08 2.82
CA SER A 70 -15.49 2.19 2.73
C SER A 70 -15.04 2.61 1.32
N TYR A 71 -15.60 1.96 0.29
CA TYR A 71 -15.28 2.31 -1.09
C TYR A 71 -15.71 3.74 -1.43
N TYR A 72 -16.91 4.15 -1.02
CA TYR A 72 -17.39 5.52 -1.22
C TYR A 72 -16.43 6.55 -0.63
N TYR A 73 -15.99 6.37 0.63
CA TYR A 73 -15.06 7.29 1.27
C TYR A 73 -13.65 7.19 0.68
N PHE A 74 -13.21 6.03 0.26
CA PHE A 74 -11.93 5.88 -0.45
C PHE A 74 -11.87 6.72 -1.74
N VAL A 75 -12.98 6.83 -2.47
CA VAL A 75 -13.04 7.64 -3.70
C VAL A 75 -13.22 9.13 -3.42
N ASN A 76 -14.03 9.48 -2.42
CA ASN A 76 -14.50 10.85 -2.23
C ASN A 76 -13.78 11.61 -1.10
N ASN A 77 -13.09 10.92 -0.17
CA ASN A 77 -12.41 11.56 0.96
C ASN A 77 -10.88 11.36 0.88
N GLY A 78 -10.15 12.46 0.81
CA GLY A 78 -8.69 12.46 0.63
C GLY A 78 -7.93 11.89 1.84
N PHE A 79 -8.40 12.12 3.07
CA PHE A 79 -7.76 11.59 4.28
C PHE A 79 -7.91 10.07 4.37
N TYR A 80 -9.12 9.57 4.17
CA TYR A 80 -9.41 8.14 4.20
C TYR A 80 -8.60 7.40 3.13
N ARG A 81 -8.58 7.92 1.91
CA ARG A 81 -7.76 7.38 0.82
C ARG A 81 -6.27 7.38 1.17
N ARG A 82 -5.78 8.49 1.75
CA ARG A 82 -4.36 8.63 2.11
C ARG A 82 -3.91 7.63 3.15
N ILE A 83 -4.74 7.39 4.18
CA ILE A 83 -4.47 6.41 5.24
C ILE A 83 -4.36 5.00 4.65
N ILE A 84 -5.36 4.56 3.89
CA ILE A 84 -5.35 3.23 3.27
C ILE A 84 -4.14 3.07 2.34
N THR A 85 -3.86 4.08 1.52
CA THR A 85 -2.70 4.04 0.60
C THR A 85 -1.38 3.99 1.36
N TYR A 86 -1.25 4.75 2.46
CA TYR A 86 -0.06 4.75 3.30
C TYR A 86 0.25 3.35 3.81
N TYR A 87 -0.71 2.68 4.45
CA TYR A 87 -0.52 1.33 4.96
C TYR A 87 -0.25 0.32 3.85
N ALA A 88 -0.99 0.37 2.74
CA ALA A 88 -0.79 -0.55 1.62
C ALA A 88 0.60 -0.45 0.98
N THR A 89 1.18 0.76 0.95
CA THR A 89 2.50 1.04 0.35
C THR A 89 3.63 1.12 1.38
N LEU A 90 3.35 0.88 2.65
CA LEU A 90 4.34 0.99 3.73
C LEU A 90 5.48 -0.01 3.56
N LEU A 91 5.14 -1.27 3.28
CA LEU A 91 6.12 -2.33 3.02
C LEU A 91 6.55 -2.32 1.56
N LYS A 92 7.83 -2.54 1.31
CA LYS A 92 8.36 -2.77 -0.04
C LYS A 92 8.00 -4.16 -0.59
N TYR A 93 7.49 -5.07 0.26
CA TYR A 93 7.20 -6.47 -0.06
C TYR A 93 8.36 -7.21 -0.74
N VAL A 94 9.56 -6.85 -0.36
CA VAL A 94 10.77 -7.51 -0.85
C VAL A 94 10.88 -8.89 -0.22
N GLY A 95 10.94 -9.91 -1.05
CA GLY A 95 10.95 -11.30 -0.59
C GLY A 95 12.29 -11.99 -0.80
N LEU A 96 12.55 -12.95 0.09
CA LEU A 96 13.71 -13.83 0.08
C LEU A 96 13.25 -15.27 -0.12
N LEU A 97 13.70 -15.93 -1.18
CA LEU A 97 13.47 -17.34 -1.40
C LEU A 97 14.61 -18.15 -0.78
N ILE A 98 14.26 -19.02 0.17
CA ILE A 98 15.19 -19.87 0.91
C ILE A 98 14.94 -21.32 0.51
N PRO A 99 15.93 -22.05 -0.07
CA PRO A 99 15.81 -23.47 -0.29
C PRO A 99 15.89 -24.23 1.04
N SER A 100 14.93 -25.12 1.27
CA SER A 100 14.87 -25.98 2.46
C SER A 100 15.11 -27.44 2.00
N PRO A 101 16.36 -27.92 2.06
CA PRO A 101 16.67 -29.29 1.66
C PRO A 101 16.08 -30.29 2.67
N THR A 102 15.63 -31.42 2.19
CA THR A 102 15.36 -32.57 3.06
C THR A 102 16.68 -33.18 3.54
N LYS A 103 16.64 -33.97 4.63
CA LYS A 103 17.82 -34.44 5.40
C LYS A 103 18.98 -35.01 4.57
N ASN A 104 18.78 -35.40 3.31
CA ASN A 104 19.80 -36.03 2.46
C ASN A 104 20.03 -35.27 1.13
N ALA A 105 19.54 -34.06 0.98
CA ALA A 105 19.67 -33.31 -0.26
C ALA A 105 20.96 -32.48 -0.25
N ASP A 106 21.78 -32.69 -1.27
CA ASP A 106 22.98 -31.90 -1.54
C ASP A 106 22.62 -30.68 -2.38
N LEU A 107 22.75 -29.49 -1.80
CA LEU A 107 22.44 -28.22 -2.47
C LEU A 107 23.39 -27.88 -3.62
N SER A 108 24.56 -28.50 -3.65
CA SER A 108 25.56 -28.27 -4.71
C SER A 108 25.20 -28.95 -6.04
N LYS A 109 24.21 -29.87 -6.07
CA LYS A 109 23.83 -30.56 -7.29
C LYS A 109 23.20 -29.64 -8.32
N ASP A 110 23.63 -29.71 -9.56
CA ASP A 110 23.09 -28.95 -10.70
C ASP A 110 21.58 -28.97 -10.80
N PHE A 111 20.97 -30.08 -10.45
CA PHE A 111 19.51 -30.23 -10.43
C PHE A 111 18.83 -29.29 -9.43
N VAL A 112 19.42 -29.12 -8.23
CA VAL A 112 18.89 -28.25 -7.17
C VAL A 112 19.06 -26.79 -7.59
N GLN A 113 20.24 -26.43 -8.11
CA GLN A 113 20.53 -25.10 -8.63
C GLN A 113 19.58 -24.71 -9.77
N LYS A 114 19.34 -25.60 -10.73
CA LYS A 114 18.39 -25.35 -11.82
C LYS A 114 16.96 -25.11 -11.31
N ARG A 115 16.50 -25.85 -10.29
CA ARG A 115 15.16 -25.63 -9.71
C ARG A 115 15.08 -24.30 -8.97
N TYR A 116 16.10 -23.98 -8.21
CA TYR A 116 16.19 -22.71 -7.49
C TYR A 116 16.17 -21.52 -8.47
N ASN A 117 17.01 -21.58 -9.52
CA ASN A 117 17.05 -20.53 -10.53
C ASN A 117 15.69 -20.37 -11.25
N ASN A 118 15.03 -21.47 -11.60
CA ASN A 118 13.70 -21.43 -12.20
C ASN A 118 12.65 -20.80 -11.26
N ALA A 119 12.75 -21.06 -9.96
CA ALA A 119 11.83 -20.48 -8.96
C ALA A 119 12.09 -18.99 -8.77
N ILE A 120 13.34 -18.55 -8.73
CA ILE A 120 13.72 -17.13 -8.70
C ILE A 120 13.27 -16.40 -9.96
N ASP A 121 13.51 -16.99 -11.14
CA ASP A 121 13.04 -16.44 -12.42
C ASP A 121 11.52 -16.28 -12.48
N PHE A 122 10.79 -17.18 -11.84
CA PHE A 122 9.34 -17.06 -11.73
C PHE A 122 8.94 -15.91 -10.83
N ILE A 123 9.55 -15.79 -9.65
CA ILE A 123 9.27 -14.72 -8.67
C ILE A 123 9.54 -13.34 -9.32
N ASP A 124 10.65 -13.20 -10.00
CA ASP A 124 11.04 -11.95 -10.64
C ASP A 124 10.03 -11.52 -11.72
N ARG A 125 9.61 -12.48 -12.57
CA ARG A 125 8.59 -12.22 -13.60
C ARG A 125 7.19 -11.96 -13.05
N ALA A 126 6.86 -12.53 -11.89
CA ALA A 126 5.53 -12.38 -11.28
C ALA A 126 5.27 -11.00 -10.68
N ASN A 127 6.32 -10.14 -10.55
CA ASN A 127 6.24 -8.81 -9.92
C ASN A 127 5.45 -8.85 -8.60
N LEU A 128 5.85 -9.73 -7.70
CA LEU A 128 5.14 -9.95 -6.43
C LEU A 128 4.98 -8.68 -5.58
N PRO A 129 5.95 -7.74 -5.49
CA PRO A 129 5.74 -6.50 -4.75
C PRO A 129 4.53 -5.69 -5.23
N GLY A 130 4.37 -5.53 -6.54
CA GLY A 130 3.21 -4.83 -7.11
C GLY A 130 1.89 -5.57 -6.85
N PHE A 131 1.89 -6.89 -7.00
CA PHE A 131 0.74 -7.74 -6.69
C PHE A 131 0.33 -7.61 -5.23
N PHE A 132 1.26 -7.72 -4.27
CA PHE A 132 0.96 -7.63 -2.84
C PHE A 132 0.51 -6.24 -2.41
N THR A 133 1.08 -5.19 -3.00
CA THR A 133 0.61 -3.81 -2.76
C THR A 133 -0.87 -3.65 -3.15
N ASN A 134 -1.27 -4.20 -4.29
CA ASN A 134 -2.68 -4.19 -4.72
C ASN A 134 -3.57 -5.03 -3.79
N CYS A 135 -3.12 -6.23 -3.42
CA CYS A 135 -3.84 -7.08 -2.45
C CYS A 135 -4.01 -6.38 -1.10
N ALA A 136 -2.96 -5.73 -0.59
CA ALA A 136 -2.98 -5.00 0.67
C ALA A 136 -3.95 -3.81 0.61
N LEU A 137 -3.93 -3.03 -0.47
CA LEU A 137 -4.85 -1.91 -0.65
C LEU A 137 -6.30 -2.37 -0.59
N ARG A 138 -6.62 -3.47 -1.27
CA ARG A 138 -7.98 -4.03 -1.28
C ARG A 138 -8.35 -4.66 0.05
N ALA A 139 -7.43 -5.41 0.68
CA ALA A 139 -7.66 -6.00 2.00
C ALA A 139 -7.95 -4.94 3.07
N LEU A 140 -7.24 -3.81 3.04
CA LEU A 140 -7.47 -2.70 3.97
C LEU A 140 -8.78 -1.96 3.68
N ARG A 141 -9.09 -1.74 2.40
CA ARG A 141 -10.29 -1.02 1.96
C ARG A 141 -11.57 -1.84 2.14
N ASP A 142 -11.54 -3.11 1.72
CA ASP A 142 -12.72 -3.96 1.63
C ASP A 142 -12.78 -5.00 2.78
N GLY A 143 -11.77 -5.01 3.69
CA GLY A 143 -11.62 -5.98 4.78
C GLY A 143 -10.91 -7.26 4.35
N THR A 144 -11.14 -7.73 3.10
CA THR A 144 -10.57 -8.94 2.54
C THR A 144 -10.27 -8.75 1.07
N TYR A 145 -9.11 -9.23 0.63
CA TYR A 145 -8.82 -9.40 -0.78
C TYR A 145 -9.28 -10.76 -1.26
N TYR A 146 -10.02 -10.78 -2.37
CA TYR A 146 -10.44 -11.99 -3.06
C TYR A 146 -9.92 -12.00 -4.49
N GLY A 147 -9.35 -13.12 -4.90
CA GLY A 147 -8.84 -13.32 -6.24
C GLY A 147 -8.97 -14.75 -6.71
N VAL A 148 -8.86 -14.95 -8.00
CA VAL A 148 -8.82 -16.28 -8.60
C VAL A 148 -7.68 -16.37 -9.61
N ILE A 149 -6.93 -17.46 -9.54
CA ILE A 149 -5.83 -17.71 -10.48
C ILE A 149 -6.43 -18.16 -11.81
N ILE A 150 -6.16 -17.38 -12.86
CA ILE A 150 -6.61 -17.69 -14.21
C ILE A 150 -5.59 -18.57 -14.92
N THR A 151 -4.31 -18.23 -14.77
CA THR A 151 -3.21 -18.93 -15.41
C THR A 151 -2.09 -19.11 -14.42
N LEU A 152 -1.69 -20.36 -14.23
CA LEU A 152 -0.54 -20.73 -13.42
C LEU A 152 0.29 -21.77 -14.14
N ASN A 153 1.49 -21.38 -14.53
CA ASN A 153 2.50 -22.31 -15.01
C ASN A 153 3.90 -21.79 -14.60
N LYS A 154 4.95 -22.54 -14.95
CA LYS A 154 6.35 -22.17 -14.56
C LYS A 154 6.84 -20.84 -15.13
N LYS A 155 6.11 -20.21 -16.05
CA LYS A 155 6.49 -18.95 -16.71
C LYS A 155 5.52 -17.82 -16.48
N THR A 156 4.26 -18.11 -16.21
CA THR A 156 3.19 -17.13 -16.11
C THR A 156 2.36 -17.33 -14.85
N PHE A 157 2.02 -16.22 -14.22
CA PHE A 157 1.13 -16.12 -13.09
C PHE A 157 0.15 -14.98 -13.35
N ALA A 158 -1.12 -15.29 -13.48
CA ALA A 158 -2.17 -14.30 -13.70
C ALA A 158 -3.33 -14.54 -12.74
N VAL A 159 -3.73 -13.48 -12.07
CA VAL A 159 -4.82 -13.46 -11.08
C VAL A 159 -5.88 -12.50 -11.57
N LEU A 160 -7.13 -12.90 -11.43
CA LEU A 160 -8.29 -12.03 -11.60
C LEU A 160 -8.82 -11.66 -10.22
N ASP A 161 -8.94 -10.36 -9.97
CA ASP A 161 -9.55 -9.85 -8.75
C ASP A 161 -11.06 -10.14 -8.76
N LEU A 162 -11.55 -10.73 -7.68
CA LEU A 162 -13.00 -10.95 -7.50
C LEU A 162 -13.63 -9.74 -6.81
N PRO A 163 -14.91 -9.43 -7.12
CA PRO A 163 -15.64 -8.35 -6.47
C PRO A 163 -15.92 -8.73 -5.01
N SER A 164 -15.33 -7.99 -4.07
CA SER A 164 -15.47 -8.26 -2.64
C SER A 164 -16.92 -8.33 -2.16
N GLN A 165 -17.81 -7.50 -2.74
CA GLN A 165 -19.25 -7.47 -2.43
C GLN A 165 -20.00 -8.78 -2.75
N TYR A 166 -19.46 -9.59 -3.67
CA TYR A 166 -20.01 -10.88 -4.08
C TYR A 166 -19.19 -12.07 -3.56
N CYS A 167 -18.24 -11.81 -2.67
CA CYS A 167 -17.40 -12.85 -2.08
C CYS A 167 -17.61 -12.88 -0.56
N ILE A 168 -17.66 -14.10 -0.02
CA ILE A 168 -17.77 -14.35 1.41
C ILE A 168 -16.76 -15.44 1.77
N SER A 169 -16.13 -15.36 2.93
CA SER A 169 -15.33 -16.43 3.50
C SER A 169 -15.88 -16.79 4.88
N ARG A 170 -16.61 -17.88 4.94
CA ARG A 170 -17.22 -18.40 6.18
C ARG A 170 -16.53 -19.64 6.72
N PHE A 171 -15.74 -20.30 5.89
CA PHE A 171 -15.12 -21.58 6.20
C PHE A 171 -13.62 -21.51 5.98
N LYS A 172 -12.89 -22.27 6.78
CA LYS A 172 -11.45 -22.51 6.58
C LYS A 172 -11.24 -23.98 6.18
N ASN A 173 -10.24 -24.22 5.35
CA ASN A 173 -9.84 -25.58 5.02
C ASN A 173 -9.05 -26.21 6.19
N GLN A 174 -8.66 -27.49 6.05
CA GLN A 174 -7.89 -28.23 7.06
C GLN A 174 -6.50 -27.64 7.35
N PHE A 175 -6.02 -26.71 6.52
CA PHE A 175 -4.75 -25.99 6.71
C PHE A 175 -4.96 -24.60 7.31
N GLY A 176 -6.20 -24.23 7.67
CA GLY A 176 -6.54 -22.93 8.23
C GLY A 176 -6.64 -21.80 7.20
N GLU A 177 -6.65 -22.14 5.90
CA GLU A 177 -6.81 -21.14 4.83
C GLU A 177 -8.29 -20.84 4.60
N ASP A 178 -8.61 -19.60 4.34
CA ASP A 178 -9.97 -19.13 4.09
C ASP A 178 -10.48 -19.63 2.73
N ILE A 179 -11.70 -20.17 2.72
CA ILE A 179 -12.39 -20.67 1.52
C ILE A 179 -13.29 -19.58 0.98
N ILE A 180 -13.20 -19.31 -0.32
CA ILE A 180 -14.02 -18.30 -1.00
C ILE A 180 -15.35 -18.92 -1.43
N GLU A 181 -16.44 -18.29 -1.05
CA GLU A 181 -17.75 -18.49 -1.63
C GLU A 181 -18.06 -17.29 -2.53
N PHE A 182 -18.16 -17.52 -3.83
CA PHE A 182 -18.40 -16.47 -4.81
C PHE A 182 -19.85 -16.52 -5.30
N ASP A 183 -20.55 -15.40 -5.22
CA ASP A 183 -21.93 -15.24 -5.68
C ASP A 183 -21.97 -15.00 -7.18
N VAL A 184 -22.38 -16.02 -7.95
CA VAL A 184 -22.46 -15.94 -9.40
C VAL A 184 -23.55 -14.99 -9.91
N ARG A 185 -24.44 -14.47 -9.05
CA ARG A 185 -25.40 -13.41 -9.40
C ARG A 185 -24.70 -12.12 -9.86
N TYR A 186 -23.44 -11.96 -9.48
CA TYR A 186 -22.57 -10.91 -10.00
C TYR A 186 -22.67 -10.75 -11.52
N PHE A 187 -22.67 -11.86 -12.29
CA PHE A 187 -22.76 -11.79 -13.74
C PHE A 187 -24.10 -11.24 -14.24
N ASN A 188 -25.17 -11.34 -13.46
CA ASN A 188 -26.46 -10.73 -13.78
C ASN A 188 -26.50 -9.22 -13.52
N SER A 189 -25.63 -8.69 -12.67
CA SER A 189 -25.50 -7.26 -12.44
C SER A 189 -24.82 -6.54 -13.63
N ILE A 190 -24.10 -7.31 -14.47
CA ILE A 190 -23.46 -6.77 -15.66
C ILE A 190 -24.52 -6.56 -16.75
N VAL A 191 -24.70 -5.30 -17.15
CA VAL A 191 -25.62 -4.97 -18.25
C VAL A 191 -25.11 -5.59 -19.54
N ASN A 192 -25.88 -6.51 -20.12
CA ASN A 192 -25.47 -7.27 -21.31
C ASN A 192 -25.58 -6.46 -22.60
N THR A 193 -24.93 -5.28 -22.65
CA THR A 193 -24.82 -4.48 -23.87
C THR A 193 -23.65 -5.02 -24.69
N ASN A 194 -23.89 -5.34 -25.96
CA ASN A 194 -22.87 -5.87 -26.88
C ASN A 194 -22.13 -7.16 -26.39
N GLY A 195 -22.82 -8.03 -25.66
CA GLY A 195 -22.25 -9.28 -25.14
C GLY A 195 -21.24 -9.04 -24.00
N ALA A 196 -21.36 -7.95 -23.24
CA ALA A 196 -20.45 -7.61 -22.13
C ALA A 196 -20.41 -8.69 -21.05
N ARG A 197 -21.56 -9.31 -20.75
CA ARG A 197 -21.64 -10.41 -19.80
C ARG A 197 -20.86 -11.63 -20.25
N ASP A 198 -21.00 -12.03 -21.53
CA ASP A 198 -20.32 -13.20 -22.06
C ASP A 198 -18.80 -12.98 -22.12
N LYS A 199 -18.39 -11.74 -22.44
CA LYS A 199 -16.97 -11.35 -22.40
C LYS A 199 -16.43 -11.38 -20.96
N ALA A 200 -17.19 -10.90 -19.98
CA ALA A 200 -16.81 -10.96 -18.58
C ALA A 200 -16.70 -12.42 -18.12
N LEU A 201 -17.69 -13.25 -18.41
CA LEU A 201 -17.66 -14.70 -18.10
C LEU A 201 -16.46 -15.41 -18.72
N ALA A 202 -16.09 -15.05 -19.96
CA ALA A 202 -14.94 -15.66 -20.63
C ALA A 202 -13.59 -15.41 -19.91
N ALA A 203 -13.49 -14.39 -19.08
CA ALA A 203 -12.29 -14.09 -18.29
C ALA A 203 -12.14 -15.01 -17.06
N TYR A 204 -13.23 -15.62 -16.59
CA TYR A 204 -13.22 -16.45 -15.41
C TYR A 204 -12.84 -17.90 -15.71
N PRO A 205 -12.26 -18.64 -14.74
CA PRO A 205 -11.99 -20.07 -14.87
C PRO A 205 -13.23 -20.87 -15.28
N GLU A 206 -13.01 -21.96 -15.98
CA GLU A 206 -14.09 -22.80 -16.53
C GLU A 206 -15.04 -23.32 -15.43
N ILE A 207 -14.53 -23.63 -14.26
CA ILE A 207 -15.34 -24.10 -13.12
C ILE A 207 -16.38 -23.05 -12.70
N ILE A 208 -16.02 -21.77 -12.68
CA ILE A 208 -16.95 -20.67 -12.32
C ILE A 208 -17.97 -20.45 -13.45
N ARG A 209 -17.52 -20.52 -14.72
CA ARG A 209 -18.40 -20.36 -15.88
C ARG A 209 -19.45 -21.46 -15.93
N ASN A 210 -19.03 -22.71 -15.80
CA ASN A 210 -19.92 -23.86 -15.84
C ASN A 210 -20.94 -23.80 -14.69
N TYR A 211 -20.51 -23.43 -13.49
CA TYR A 211 -21.40 -23.26 -12.35
C TYR A 211 -22.44 -22.15 -12.58
N TYR A 212 -22.04 -21.01 -13.19
CA TYR A 212 -22.99 -19.95 -13.53
C TYR A 212 -24.06 -20.43 -14.50
N TYR A 213 -23.70 -21.20 -15.53
CA TYR A 213 -24.69 -21.76 -16.48
C TYR A 213 -25.61 -22.78 -15.81
N GLU A 214 -25.09 -23.66 -14.96
CA GLU A 214 -25.87 -24.60 -14.17
C GLU A 214 -26.87 -23.87 -13.28
N TRP A 215 -26.40 -22.90 -12.49
CA TRP A 215 -27.26 -22.06 -11.65
C TRP A 215 -28.29 -21.29 -12.46
N SER A 216 -27.90 -20.71 -13.60
CA SER A 216 -28.81 -19.93 -14.46
C SER A 216 -29.97 -20.78 -14.99
N ASN A 217 -29.71 -22.05 -15.26
CA ASN A 217 -30.72 -23.02 -15.74
C ASN A 217 -31.59 -23.60 -14.61
N SER A 218 -31.11 -23.64 -13.37
CA SER A 218 -31.74 -24.34 -12.23
C SER A 218 -31.78 -23.45 -10.97
N LYS A 219 -32.20 -22.21 -11.08
CA LYS A 219 -32.17 -21.18 -9.99
C LYS A 219 -32.85 -21.58 -8.68
N THR A 220 -33.81 -22.51 -8.74
CA THR A 220 -34.55 -22.94 -7.56
C THR A 220 -33.88 -24.06 -6.80
N THR A 221 -32.96 -24.79 -7.43
CA THR A 221 -32.37 -26.02 -6.88
C THR A 221 -30.87 -25.83 -6.55
N VAL A 222 -30.17 -24.93 -7.26
CA VAL A 222 -28.73 -24.68 -7.12
C VAL A 222 -28.49 -23.40 -6.37
N SER A 223 -27.58 -23.39 -5.36
CA SER A 223 -27.15 -22.20 -4.64
C SER A 223 -26.51 -21.19 -5.58
N PRO A 224 -26.70 -19.88 -5.39
CA PRO A 224 -25.96 -18.89 -6.15
C PRO A 224 -24.47 -18.80 -5.76
N TYR A 225 -24.07 -19.42 -4.66
CA TYR A 225 -22.70 -19.38 -4.13
C TYR A 225 -21.92 -20.60 -4.59
N ILE A 226 -20.85 -20.37 -5.37
CA ILE A 226 -19.85 -21.39 -5.69
C ILE A 226 -18.74 -21.37 -4.67
N ILE A 227 -18.33 -22.52 -4.20
CA ILE A 227 -17.10 -22.70 -3.43
C ILE A 227 -15.94 -22.72 -4.43
N VAL A 228 -15.07 -21.71 -4.38
CA VAL A 228 -13.89 -21.65 -5.23
C VAL A 228 -12.84 -22.61 -4.68
N PRO A 229 -12.32 -23.55 -5.51
CA PRO A 229 -11.28 -24.47 -5.06
C PRO A 229 -10.04 -23.75 -4.52
N SER A 230 -9.47 -24.25 -3.43
CA SER A 230 -8.32 -23.61 -2.74
C SER A 230 -7.00 -23.68 -3.50
N ASP A 231 -6.94 -24.39 -4.62
CA ASP A 231 -5.80 -24.41 -5.54
C ASP A 231 -5.78 -23.21 -6.51
N ILE A 232 -6.96 -22.62 -6.77
CA ILE A 232 -7.10 -21.44 -7.64
C ILE A 232 -7.61 -20.20 -6.90
N GLY A 233 -8.25 -20.35 -5.74
CA GLY A 233 -8.77 -19.26 -4.93
C GLY A 233 -7.67 -18.56 -4.12
N ILE A 234 -7.71 -17.24 -4.05
CA ILE A 234 -6.81 -16.42 -3.24
C ILE A 234 -7.67 -15.56 -2.31
N CYS A 235 -7.51 -15.76 -1.01
CA CYS A 235 -8.23 -15.01 0.02
C CYS A 235 -7.24 -14.46 1.05
N PHE A 236 -7.17 -13.15 1.16
CA PHE A 236 -6.33 -12.48 2.13
C PHE A 236 -7.18 -11.53 2.98
N PRO A 237 -7.82 -12.02 4.04
CA PRO A 237 -8.48 -11.14 5.00
C PRO A 237 -7.43 -10.37 5.81
N MET A 238 -7.65 -9.08 6.07
CA MET A 238 -6.81 -8.35 7.03
C MET A 238 -7.01 -8.93 8.41
N PHE A 239 -8.26 -9.04 8.84
CA PHE A 239 -8.72 -9.71 10.05
C PHE A 239 -9.79 -10.75 9.71
N ASP A 240 -10.03 -11.68 10.62
CA ASP A 240 -10.96 -12.79 10.40
C ASP A 240 -12.44 -12.33 10.35
N ASP A 241 -12.75 -11.12 10.77
CA ASP A 241 -14.10 -10.53 10.69
C ASP A 241 -14.48 -10.01 9.29
N GLY A 242 -13.50 -9.86 8.39
CA GLY A 242 -13.70 -9.36 7.04
C GLY A 242 -14.21 -7.91 6.94
N VAL A 243 -14.11 -7.15 8.03
CA VAL A 243 -14.54 -5.75 8.11
C VAL A 243 -13.44 -4.83 7.54
N PRO A 244 -13.79 -3.80 6.76
CA PRO A 244 -12.82 -2.79 6.32
C PRO A 244 -12.12 -2.13 7.51
N THR A 245 -10.79 -2.11 7.47
CA THR A 245 -9.94 -1.83 8.64
C THR A 245 -10.15 -0.44 9.25
N PHE A 246 -10.41 0.56 8.41
CA PHE A 246 -10.44 1.97 8.84
C PHE A 246 -11.84 2.58 8.85
N LEU A 247 -12.90 1.77 8.94
CA LEU A 247 -14.28 2.27 8.97
C LEU A 247 -14.51 3.30 10.07
N ASN A 248 -13.93 3.08 11.25
CA ASN A 248 -14.09 3.95 12.41
C ASN A 248 -13.46 5.35 12.23
N VAL A 249 -12.57 5.51 11.24
CA VAL A 249 -11.99 6.81 10.90
C VAL A 249 -12.97 7.71 10.15
N ILE A 250 -13.97 7.13 9.48
CA ILE A 250 -14.94 7.88 8.65
C ILE A 250 -15.68 8.96 9.44
N PRO A 251 -16.27 8.69 10.63
CA PRO A 251 -16.92 9.72 11.43
C PRO A 251 -16.00 10.89 11.78
N ALA A 252 -14.72 10.62 12.09
CA ALA A 252 -13.75 11.66 12.40
C ALA A 252 -13.42 12.54 11.17
N THR A 253 -13.41 11.96 9.96
CA THR A 253 -13.25 12.75 8.73
C THR A 253 -14.45 13.65 8.46
N MET A 254 -15.65 13.20 8.78
CA MET A 254 -16.87 14.03 8.67
C MET A 254 -16.85 15.19 9.67
N ASP A 255 -16.41 14.93 10.92
CA ASP A 255 -16.24 15.97 11.94
C ASP A 255 -15.26 17.05 11.50
N TYR A 256 -14.17 16.64 10.81
CA TYR A 256 -13.19 17.57 10.27
C TYR A 256 -13.75 18.41 9.12
N GLU A 257 -14.49 17.81 8.19
CA GLU A 257 -15.14 18.53 7.08
C GLU A 257 -16.14 19.57 7.63
N GLU A 258 -16.91 19.23 8.67
CA GLU A 258 -17.81 20.15 9.34
C GLU A 258 -17.04 21.29 10.03
N ALA A 259 -15.95 20.99 10.75
CA ALA A 259 -15.11 22.01 11.38
C ALA A 259 -14.53 22.99 10.36
N ILE A 260 -14.07 22.51 9.20
CA ILE A 260 -13.55 23.37 8.12
C ILE A 260 -14.67 24.21 7.48
N ASN A 261 -15.88 23.66 7.32
CA ASN A 261 -17.00 24.44 6.81
C ASN A 261 -17.43 25.53 7.78
N ASN A 262 -17.48 25.24 9.08
CA ASN A 262 -17.77 26.23 10.11
C ASN A 262 -16.71 27.35 10.14
N LEU A 263 -15.42 27.02 9.89
CA LEU A 263 -14.36 28.03 9.73
C LEU A 263 -14.63 28.94 8.54
N LYS A 264 -14.95 28.36 7.38
CA LYS A 264 -15.26 29.14 6.17
C LYS A 264 -16.49 30.05 6.38
N GLU A 265 -17.53 29.54 7.04
CA GLU A 265 -18.71 30.36 7.36
C GLU A 265 -18.35 31.53 8.27
N LYS A 266 -17.52 31.30 9.30
CA LYS A 266 -17.00 32.36 10.17
C LYS A 266 -16.18 33.39 9.40
N ASP A 267 -15.24 32.93 8.55
CA ASP A 267 -14.43 33.81 7.71
C ASP A 267 -15.34 34.65 6.78
N GLU A 268 -16.39 34.03 6.22
CA GLU A 268 -17.36 34.75 5.39
C GLU A 268 -18.17 35.77 6.20
N GLU A 269 -18.54 35.44 7.45
CA GLU A 269 -19.22 36.37 8.35
C GLU A 269 -18.30 37.52 8.78
N GLU A 270 -17.03 37.28 9.06
CA GLU A 270 -16.06 38.32 9.40
C GLU A 270 -15.79 39.29 8.25
N ILE A 271 -15.86 38.79 7.01
CA ILE A 271 -15.71 39.63 5.81
C ILE A 271 -16.97 40.45 5.53
N LYS A 272 -18.15 40.03 6.01
CA LYS A 272 -19.41 40.76 5.86
C LYS A 272 -19.38 42.02 6.70
N LYS A 273 -19.21 43.16 6.06
CA LYS A 273 -19.28 44.48 6.72
C LYS A 273 -20.72 44.97 6.68
N ILE A 274 -21.27 45.28 7.86
CA ILE A 274 -22.56 45.95 7.96
C ILE A 274 -22.26 47.44 8.15
N ILE A 275 -22.66 48.26 7.19
CA ILE A 275 -22.63 49.69 7.33
C ILE A 275 -23.96 50.12 7.92
N VAL A 276 -23.90 50.62 9.14
CA VAL A 276 -25.07 51.24 9.79
C VAL A 276 -25.14 52.69 9.44
N GLN A 277 -26.18 53.05 8.71
CA GLN A 277 -26.47 54.44 8.35
C GLN A 277 -27.56 54.96 9.27
N LYS A 278 -27.18 55.81 10.23
CA LYS A 278 -28.11 56.42 11.17
C LYS A 278 -28.71 57.68 10.56
N ILE A 279 -30.01 57.81 10.60
CA ILE A 279 -30.73 59.01 10.23
C ILE A 279 -30.83 59.93 11.45
N PRO A 280 -30.28 61.16 11.38
CA PRO A 280 -30.27 62.07 12.53
C PRO A 280 -31.66 62.58 12.87
N HIS A 281 -31.89 62.79 14.18
CA HIS A 281 -33.07 63.41 14.73
C HIS A 281 -32.76 64.84 15.21
N LEU A 282 -33.69 65.72 15.20
CA LEU A 282 -33.64 67.00 15.89
C LEU A 282 -33.84 66.78 17.40
N ASN A 283 -33.38 67.76 18.21
CA ASN A 283 -33.46 67.70 19.68
C ASN A 283 -34.87 67.55 20.24
N ASP A 284 -35.90 67.81 19.44
CA ASP A 284 -37.32 67.64 19.76
C ASP A 284 -37.91 66.27 19.35
N GLY A 285 -37.04 65.35 18.82
CA GLY A 285 -37.44 64.04 18.36
C GLY A 285 -38.05 64.00 16.95
N THR A 286 -38.11 65.11 16.25
CA THR A 286 -38.60 65.16 14.88
C THR A 286 -37.51 64.63 13.90
N LEU A 287 -37.92 63.89 12.87
CA LEU A 287 -37.01 63.37 11.85
C LEU A 287 -36.45 64.52 11.01
N LEU A 288 -35.15 64.53 10.80
CA LEU A 288 -34.49 65.54 9.97
C LEU A 288 -34.75 65.32 8.47
N PHE A 289 -35.07 64.10 8.08
CA PHE A 289 -35.38 63.68 6.71
C PHE A 289 -36.76 63.02 6.68
N GLU A 290 -37.51 63.26 5.64
CA GLU A 290 -38.76 62.53 5.43
C GLU A 290 -38.49 61.07 5.09
N PRO A 291 -39.42 60.11 5.38
CA PRO A 291 -39.22 58.68 5.11
C PRO A 291 -38.85 58.37 3.66
N ILE A 292 -39.36 59.14 2.70
CA ILE A 292 -39.07 59.00 1.28
C ILE A 292 -37.63 59.40 0.97
N GLU A 293 -37.10 60.45 1.56
CA GLU A 293 -35.71 60.87 1.41
C GLU A 293 -34.74 59.89 2.05
N ALA A 294 -35.11 59.31 3.19
CA ALA A 294 -34.34 58.25 3.83
C ALA A 294 -34.26 56.99 2.97
N GLU A 295 -35.35 56.65 2.27
CA GLU A 295 -35.37 55.54 1.33
C GLU A 295 -34.46 55.79 0.11
N GLU A 296 -34.46 57.05 -0.44
CA GLU A 296 -33.57 57.42 -1.54
C GLU A 296 -32.10 57.37 -1.13
N ILE A 297 -31.75 57.83 0.06
CA ILE A 297 -30.40 57.74 0.63
C ILE A 297 -29.98 56.30 0.80
N HIS A 298 -30.86 55.47 1.37
CA HIS A 298 -30.60 54.03 1.49
C HIS A 298 -30.35 53.39 0.10
N ARG A 299 -31.24 53.65 -0.84
CA ARG A 299 -31.14 53.11 -2.23
C ARG A 299 -29.85 53.59 -2.94
N GLY A 300 -29.47 54.86 -2.73
CA GLY A 300 -28.23 55.43 -3.20
C GLY A 300 -27.01 54.71 -2.64
N THR A 301 -26.99 54.49 -1.33
CA THR A 301 -25.90 53.80 -0.62
C THR A 301 -25.80 52.35 -1.05
N VAL A 302 -26.92 51.63 -1.13
CA VAL A 302 -26.96 50.25 -1.65
C VAL A 302 -26.46 50.14 -3.08
N ASN A 303 -26.83 51.09 -3.95
CA ASN A 303 -26.37 51.12 -5.35
C ASN A 303 -24.87 51.38 -5.48
N MET A 304 -24.27 52.26 -4.62
CA MET A 304 -22.84 52.48 -4.56
C MET A 304 -22.11 51.23 -4.08
N MET A 305 -22.68 50.45 -3.15
CA MET A 305 -22.07 49.25 -2.58
C MET A 305 -22.32 48.01 -3.37
N LYS A 306 -23.23 48.00 -4.35
CA LYS A 306 -23.55 46.82 -5.22
C LYS A 306 -22.34 46.20 -5.93
N LYS A 307 -21.23 46.89 -6.04
CA LYS A 307 -19.96 46.37 -6.59
C LYS A 307 -19.20 45.49 -5.60
N ASN A 308 -19.53 45.53 -4.30
CA ASN A 308 -18.88 44.77 -3.25
C ASN A 308 -19.91 43.83 -2.61
N SER A 309 -19.93 42.56 -2.97
CA SER A 309 -20.91 41.54 -2.56
C SER A 309 -20.93 41.28 -1.04
N ASN A 310 -19.92 41.74 -0.30
CA ASN A 310 -19.74 41.46 1.13
C ASN A 310 -20.14 42.62 2.06
N VAL A 311 -20.81 43.64 1.53
CA VAL A 311 -21.23 44.78 2.33
C VAL A 311 -22.77 44.89 2.36
N SER A 312 -23.35 44.80 3.53
CA SER A 312 -24.77 45.06 3.77
C SER A 312 -24.96 46.46 4.35
N VAL A 313 -26.01 47.17 3.96
CA VAL A 313 -26.36 48.49 4.47
C VAL A 313 -27.63 48.39 5.28
N LEU A 314 -27.56 48.80 6.53
CA LEU A 314 -28.71 48.95 7.43
C LEU A 314 -28.95 50.44 7.65
N THR A 315 -30.11 50.95 7.24
CA THR A 315 -30.55 52.32 7.55
C THR A 315 -31.59 52.27 8.65
N THR A 316 -31.32 52.98 9.72
CA THR A 316 -32.17 52.98 10.92
C THR A 316 -32.26 54.36 11.54
N TYR A 317 -33.38 54.63 12.21
CA TYR A 317 -33.62 55.83 13.05
C TYR A 317 -33.16 55.61 14.50
N ALA A 318 -32.95 54.34 14.90
CA ALA A 318 -32.50 53.99 16.24
C ALA A 318 -30.99 54.04 16.38
N ASP A 319 -30.51 54.28 17.59
CA ASP A 319 -29.08 54.05 17.90
C ASP A 319 -28.81 52.58 17.91
N VAL A 320 -27.95 52.16 16.98
CA VAL A 320 -27.50 50.77 16.92
C VAL A 320 -26.03 50.80 17.32
N ASP A 321 -25.68 50.24 18.44
CA ASP A 321 -24.34 49.95 18.82
C ASP A 321 -23.75 48.93 17.83
N SER A 322 -22.47 49.07 17.50
CA SER A 322 -21.80 48.35 16.43
C SER A 322 -22.15 46.86 16.40
N ILE A 323 -22.79 46.39 15.30
CA ILE A 323 -22.89 45.00 14.95
C ILE A 323 -21.57 44.60 14.32
N VAL A 324 -20.55 44.48 15.13
CA VAL A 324 -19.27 43.86 14.74
C VAL A 324 -19.23 42.55 15.47
N SER A 325 -19.43 41.47 14.72
CA SER A 325 -19.06 40.13 15.19
C SER A 325 -17.52 40.11 15.33
N LYS A 326 -17.06 40.54 16.51
CA LYS A 326 -15.67 40.25 16.90
C LYS A 326 -15.64 38.79 17.31
N SER A 327 -15.26 37.89 16.42
CA SER A 327 -14.87 36.56 16.86
C SER A 327 -13.53 36.69 17.60
N THR A 328 -13.59 36.72 18.92
CA THR A 328 -12.43 36.74 19.82
C THR A 328 -11.87 35.33 20.07
N ASP A 329 -12.26 34.34 19.31
CA ASP A 329 -11.88 32.96 19.59
C ASP A 329 -10.93 32.38 18.53
N ASP A 330 -9.64 32.32 18.88
CA ASP A 330 -8.62 31.43 18.30
C ASP A 330 -9.00 29.93 18.41
N ASN A 331 -10.08 29.61 19.12
CA ASN A 331 -10.56 28.24 19.37
C ASN A 331 -11.02 27.49 18.13
N SER A 332 -11.37 28.15 17.05
CA SER A 332 -11.89 27.49 15.86
C SER A 332 -10.78 26.77 15.06
N ASN A 333 -9.59 27.36 14.97
CA ASN A 333 -8.41 26.69 14.38
C ASN A 333 -7.95 25.53 15.26
N ALA A 334 -7.94 25.72 16.60
CA ALA A 334 -7.63 24.66 17.56
C ALA A 334 -8.60 23.48 17.46
N SER A 335 -9.89 23.73 17.18
CA SER A 335 -10.90 22.68 16.97
C SER A 335 -10.62 21.87 15.70
N ALA A 336 -10.28 22.52 14.60
CA ALA A 336 -9.93 21.82 13.35
C ALA A 336 -8.65 20.98 13.50
N GLU A 337 -7.63 21.51 14.18
CA GLU A 337 -6.41 20.75 14.48
C GLU A 337 -6.66 19.57 15.40
N ALA A 338 -7.50 19.73 16.43
CA ALA A 338 -7.88 18.65 17.34
C ALA A 338 -8.62 17.52 16.58
N THR A 339 -9.51 17.89 15.66
CA THR A 339 -10.24 16.92 14.83
C THR A 339 -9.30 16.22 13.84
N LEU A 340 -8.34 16.93 13.27
CA LEU A 340 -7.32 16.33 12.42
C LEU A 340 -6.45 15.32 13.19
N LYS A 341 -6.01 15.66 14.41
CA LYS A 341 -5.28 14.74 15.28
C LYS A 341 -6.11 13.50 15.63
N LYS A 342 -7.42 13.65 15.80
CA LYS A 342 -8.35 12.54 16.06
C LYS A 342 -8.40 11.57 14.88
N ILE A 343 -8.44 12.04 13.62
CA ILE A 343 -8.42 11.20 12.42
C ILE A 343 -7.21 10.26 12.45
N TYR A 344 -6.02 10.77 12.71
CA TYR A 344 -4.81 9.96 12.73
C TYR A 344 -4.74 9.05 13.95
N SER A 345 -5.21 9.50 15.10
CA SER A 345 -5.29 8.68 16.31
C SER A 345 -6.22 7.47 16.13
N GLU A 346 -7.38 7.65 15.50
CA GLU A 346 -8.30 6.56 15.20
C GLU A 346 -7.78 5.63 14.08
N ALA A 347 -6.97 6.14 13.17
CA ALA A 347 -6.25 5.32 12.20
C ALA A 347 -5.06 4.56 12.80
N GLY A 348 -4.66 4.84 14.04
CA GLY A 348 -3.46 4.29 14.67
C GLY A 348 -2.15 4.87 14.11
N ALA A 349 -2.23 5.83 13.18
CA ALA A 349 -1.07 6.45 12.55
C ALA A 349 -0.64 7.71 13.31
N SER A 350 0.65 8.02 13.30
CA SER A 350 1.13 9.29 13.86
C SER A 350 0.71 10.47 12.98
N SER A 351 0.12 11.50 13.58
CA SER A 351 -0.18 12.75 12.88
C SER A 351 1.07 13.41 12.29
N GLN A 352 2.23 13.16 12.87
CA GLN A 352 3.53 13.67 12.43
C GLN A 352 4.01 13.05 11.10
N LEU A 353 3.47 11.89 10.68
CA LEU A 353 3.77 11.29 9.37
C LEU A 353 3.37 12.18 8.19
N PHE A 354 2.41 13.05 8.39
CA PHE A 354 1.85 13.92 7.37
C PHE A 354 2.16 15.41 7.62
N ALA A 355 2.90 15.70 8.70
CA ALA A 355 3.41 17.02 9.06
C ALA A 355 4.91 17.12 8.76
N THR A 356 5.44 18.34 8.70
CA THR A 356 6.84 18.64 8.36
C THR A 356 7.84 18.43 9.51
N GLU A 357 7.38 18.08 10.71
CA GLU A 357 8.22 17.96 11.90
C GLU A 357 8.50 16.48 12.23
N GLY A 358 9.76 16.05 12.08
CA GLY A 358 10.21 14.70 12.40
C GLY A 358 10.77 14.60 13.83
N ASN A 359 10.31 13.59 14.60
CA ASN A 359 10.80 13.27 15.95
C ASN A 359 11.11 11.77 16.09
N LEU A 360 11.90 11.44 17.11
CA LEU A 360 12.25 10.05 17.47
C LEU A 360 11.01 9.17 17.70
N SER A 361 9.93 9.74 18.24
CA SER A 361 8.63 9.06 18.42
C SER A 361 8.00 8.61 17.10
N LEU A 362 8.30 9.29 15.99
CA LEU A 362 7.83 8.93 14.66
C LEU A 362 8.41 7.58 14.19
N SER A 363 9.68 7.33 14.44
CA SER A 363 10.34 6.06 14.08
C SER A 363 9.69 4.87 14.77
N ILE A 364 9.33 5.00 16.06
CA ILE A 364 8.64 3.94 16.82
C ILE A 364 7.23 3.72 16.28
N SER A 365 6.50 4.80 15.94
CA SER A 365 5.17 4.69 15.34
C SER A 365 5.23 3.93 14.01
N ILE A 366 6.19 4.26 13.15
CA ILE A 366 6.37 3.56 11.86
C ILE A 366 6.71 2.08 12.07
N GLN A 367 7.50 1.73 13.09
CA GLN A 367 7.79 0.33 13.40
C GLN A 367 6.52 -0.44 13.81
N ASN A 368 5.62 0.18 14.57
CA ASN A 368 4.32 -0.40 14.89
C ASN A 368 3.45 -0.58 13.64
N ASP A 369 3.44 0.40 12.75
CA ASP A 369 2.71 0.32 11.48
C ASP A 369 3.27 -0.80 10.58
N VAL A 370 4.59 -0.96 10.54
CA VAL A 370 5.25 -2.08 9.85
C VAL A 370 4.82 -3.42 10.47
N ALA A 371 4.83 -3.53 11.80
CA ALA A 371 4.39 -4.75 12.49
C ALA A 371 2.92 -5.08 12.19
N PHE A 372 2.05 -4.07 12.14
CA PHE A 372 0.66 -4.22 11.74
C PHE A 372 0.53 -4.80 10.33
N MET A 373 1.26 -4.29 9.34
CA MET A 373 1.21 -4.78 7.97
C MET A 373 1.86 -6.15 7.79
N MET A 374 2.79 -6.55 8.67
CA MET A 374 3.38 -7.89 8.64
C MET A 374 2.37 -9.00 8.90
N VAL A 375 1.25 -8.73 9.57
CA VAL A 375 0.15 -9.69 9.74
C VAL A 375 -0.35 -10.17 8.37
N LEU A 376 -0.56 -9.23 7.44
CA LEU A 376 -0.99 -9.54 6.07
C LEU A 376 0.17 -10.13 5.25
N ALA A 377 1.38 -9.62 5.42
CA ALA A 377 2.57 -10.11 4.73
C ALA A 377 2.84 -11.60 5.02
N HIS A 378 2.59 -12.09 6.22
CA HIS A 378 2.70 -13.51 6.55
C HIS A 378 1.69 -14.39 5.79
N LYS A 379 0.49 -13.88 5.50
CA LYS A 379 -0.47 -14.58 4.65
C LYS A 379 0.06 -14.68 3.20
N PHE A 380 0.69 -13.63 2.71
CA PHE A 380 1.35 -13.62 1.39
C PHE A 380 2.54 -14.60 1.34
N GLU A 381 3.38 -14.64 2.39
CA GLU A 381 4.48 -15.60 2.49
C GLU A 381 4.01 -17.05 2.36
N ASN A 382 2.96 -17.40 3.11
CA ASN A 382 2.39 -18.74 3.12
C ASN A 382 1.83 -19.11 1.74
N PHE A 383 1.11 -18.18 1.11
CA PHE A 383 0.55 -18.37 -0.23
C PHE A 383 1.66 -18.61 -1.27
N ILE A 384 2.68 -17.77 -1.31
CA ILE A 384 3.78 -17.92 -2.29
C ILE A 384 4.63 -19.16 -1.98
N THR A 385 4.88 -19.46 -0.72
CA THR A 385 5.58 -20.69 -0.32
C THR A 385 4.87 -21.93 -0.86
N LYS A 386 3.55 -22.00 -0.70
CA LYS A 386 2.71 -23.09 -1.23
C LYS A 386 2.75 -23.14 -2.77
N LEU A 387 2.58 -21.98 -3.41
CA LEU A 387 2.59 -21.86 -4.86
C LEU A 387 3.91 -22.35 -5.47
N ILE A 388 5.04 -21.90 -4.92
CA ILE A 388 6.39 -22.27 -5.41
C ILE A 388 6.66 -23.75 -5.17
N ASN A 389 6.27 -24.30 -4.02
CA ASN A 389 6.45 -25.72 -3.74
C ASN A 389 5.62 -26.59 -4.68
N ASN A 390 4.41 -26.17 -5.05
CA ASN A 390 3.60 -26.88 -6.03
C ASN A 390 4.22 -26.87 -7.43
N LEU A 391 4.86 -25.77 -7.84
CA LEU A 391 5.45 -25.63 -9.18
C LEU A 391 6.88 -26.20 -9.29
N PHE A 392 7.70 -26.02 -8.26
CA PHE A 392 9.15 -26.25 -8.29
C PHE A 392 9.63 -27.19 -7.18
N GLY A 393 8.85 -27.43 -6.13
CA GLY A 393 9.19 -28.35 -5.05
C GLY A 393 9.20 -29.82 -5.50
N ASN A 394 9.87 -30.66 -4.73
CA ASN A 394 9.82 -32.12 -4.84
C ASN A 394 10.20 -32.78 -3.50
N SER A 395 10.28 -34.13 -3.48
CA SER A 395 10.66 -34.88 -2.28
C SER A 395 12.02 -34.50 -1.67
N ASN A 396 12.92 -33.90 -2.45
CA ASN A 396 14.31 -33.60 -2.04
C ASN A 396 14.52 -32.12 -1.68
N ILE A 397 13.70 -31.22 -2.21
CA ILE A 397 13.84 -29.80 -1.96
C ILE A 397 12.46 -29.12 -1.89
N ASN A 398 12.27 -28.38 -0.85
CA ASN A 398 11.18 -27.41 -0.68
C ASN A 398 11.76 -26.00 -0.64
N PHE A 399 10.90 -25.03 -0.79
CA PHE A 399 11.24 -23.63 -0.73
C PHE A 399 10.42 -22.94 0.35
N THR A 400 11.01 -21.96 1.00
CA THR A 400 10.31 -21.05 1.91
C THR A 400 10.49 -19.64 1.39
N TYR A 401 9.39 -18.93 1.19
CA TYR A 401 9.40 -17.53 0.82
C TYR A 401 9.17 -16.67 2.05
N ARG A 402 10.01 -15.66 2.27
CA ARG A 402 9.93 -14.72 3.39
C ARG A 402 9.89 -13.30 2.87
N ILE A 403 8.98 -12.48 3.39
CA ILE A 403 8.92 -11.04 3.14
C ILE A 403 9.67 -10.35 4.26
N LEU A 404 10.65 -9.52 3.90
CA LEU A 404 11.40 -8.76 4.88
C LEU A 404 10.58 -7.54 5.32
N PRO A 405 10.56 -7.17 6.61
CA PRO A 405 9.80 -6.02 7.13
C PRO A 405 10.49 -4.69 6.78
N ILE A 406 10.81 -4.52 5.49
CA ILE A 406 11.49 -3.35 4.96
C ILE A 406 10.45 -2.36 4.42
N SER A 407 10.57 -1.14 4.90
CA SER A 407 9.81 0.02 4.44
C SER A 407 10.77 1.10 3.92
N TYR A 408 10.26 2.10 3.21
CA TYR A 408 11.06 3.26 2.80
C TYR A 408 11.60 4.07 3.99
N TYR A 409 11.05 3.88 5.19
CA TYR A 409 11.44 4.62 6.40
C TYR A 409 12.53 3.93 7.21
N ASN A 410 12.62 2.58 7.15
CA ASN A 410 13.62 1.79 7.88
C ASN A 410 14.68 1.14 6.98
N GLU A 411 14.62 1.40 5.68
CA GLU A 411 15.53 0.85 4.67
C GLU A 411 17.00 1.04 5.04
N LYS A 412 17.37 2.25 5.46
CA LYS A 412 18.74 2.57 5.85
C LYS A 412 19.24 1.70 7.00
N ASP A 413 18.41 1.47 8.01
CA ASP A 413 18.77 0.64 9.17
C ASP A 413 19.02 -0.81 8.75
N TYR A 414 18.22 -1.33 7.79
CA TYR A 414 18.41 -2.66 7.20
C TYR A 414 19.69 -2.75 6.36
N ILE A 415 20.01 -1.72 5.59
CA ILE A 415 21.26 -1.65 4.81
C ILE A 415 22.44 -1.62 5.76
N ASP A 416 22.50 -0.69 6.70
CA ASP A 416 23.63 -0.52 7.63
C ASP A 416 23.80 -1.74 8.54
N GLY A 417 22.71 -2.26 9.08
CA GLY A 417 22.70 -3.48 9.89
C GLY A 417 23.12 -4.71 9.08
N GLY A 418 22.59 -4.83 7.84
CA GLY A 418 22.92 -5.90 6.93
C GLY A 418 24.39 -5.92 6.51
N PHE A 419 24.99 -4.76 6.25
CA PHE A 419 26.43 -4.67 5.98
C PHE A 419 27.28 -5.09 7.18
N LYS A 420 26.91 -4.68 8.41
CA LYS A 420 27.61 -5.13 9.63
C LYS A 420 27.52 -6.64 9.79
N LEU A 421 26.37 -7.24 9.55
CA LEU A 421 26.20 -8.70 9.59
C LEU A 421 27.03 -9.38 8.48
N ALA A 422 27.03 -8.84 7.26
CA ALA A 422 27.79 -9.38 6.15
C ALA A 422 29.30 -9.33 6.40
N THR A 423 29.82 -8.28 7.01
CA THR A 423 31.23 -8.21 7.43
C THR A 423 31.60 -9.24 8.51
N SER A 424 30.61 -9.70 9.28
CA SER A 424 30.77 -10.79 10.27
C SER A 424 30.54 -12.19 9.68
N GLY A 425 30.46 -12.32 8.35
CA GLY A 425 30.30 -13.59 7.65
C GLY A 425 28.85 -14.06 7.44
N TYR A 426 27.85 -13.22 7.72
CA TYR A 426 26.45 -13.51 7.45
C TYR A 426 26.10 -13.16 5.97
N SER A 427 24.81 -13.30 5.61
CA SER A 427 24.34 -13.15 4.24
C SER A 427 24.46 -11.71 3.70
N PHE A 428 25.02 -11.55 2.50
CA PHE A 428 24.98 -10.31 1.71
C PHE A 428 23.63 -10.04 1.02
N LEU A 429 22.73 -11.02 1.01
CA LEU A 429 21.43 -10.87 0.34
C LEU A 429 20.56 -9.82 1.03
N ILE A 430 20.58 -9.74 2.36
CA ILE A 430 19.71 -8.84 3.13
C ILE A 430 19.94 -7.36 2.75
N PRO A 431 21.17 -6.80 2.79
CA PRO A 431 21.39 -5.42 2.40
C PRO A 431 21.10 -5.15 0.91
N ALA A 432 21.39 -6.10 0.02
CA ALA A 432 21.08 -5.98 -1.40
C ALA A 432 19.57 -5.90 -1.66
N LEU A 433 18.80 -6.76 -0.99
CA LEU A 433 17.33 -6.74 -1.03
C LEU A 433 16.78 -5.44 -0.45
N ALA A 434 17.36 -4.92 0.64
CA ALA A 434 16.98 -3.64 1.22
C ALA A 434 17.19 -2.47 0.25
N MET A 435 18.28 -2.52 -0.56
CA MET A 435 18.53 -1.55 -1.64
C MET A 435 17.55 -1.65 -2.80
N GLY A 436 16.66 -2.65 -2.81
CA GLY A 436 15.65 -2.85 -3.85
C GLY A 436 16.07 -3.80 -4.96
N LEU A 437 17.25 -4.44 -4.88
CA LEU A 437 17.66 -5.48 -5.84
C LEU A 437 16.96 -6.80 -5.53
N SER A 438 16.45 -7.48 -6.54
CA SER A 438 15.95 -8.84 -6.39
C SER A 438 17.11 -9.84 -6.24
N GLN A 439 16.81 -11.06 -5.74
CA GLN A 439 17.85 -12.12 -5.68
C GLN A 439 18.40 -12.46 -7.05
N LYS A 440 17.58 -12.37 -8.10
CA LYS A 440 18.00 -12.60 -9.48
C LYS A 440 18.90 -11.47 -9.97
N GLU A 441 18.46 -10.22 -9.83
CA GLU A 441 19.22 -9.04 -10.25
C GLU A 441 20.60 -8.98 -9.58
N LEU A 442 20.70 -9.37 -8.31
CA LEU A 442 22.00 -9.44 -7.63
C LEU A 442 22.94 -10.47 -8.27
N GLY A 443 22.41 -11.64 -8.66
CA GLY A 443 23.15 -12.66 -9.39
C GLY A 443 23.62 -12.16 -10.76
N ASP A 444 22.65 -11.65 -11.54
CA ASP A 444 22.88 -11.13 -12.89
C ASP A 444 23.88 -9.95 -12.87
N LEU A 445 23.80 -9.07 -11.85
CA LEU A 445 24.72 -7.95 -11.67
C LEU A 445 26.16 -8.45 -11.43
N LYS A 446 26.33 -9.45 -10.57
CA LYS A 446 27.66 -10.05 -10.32
C LYS A 446 28.23 -10.74 -11.56
N ASP A 447 27.38 -11.41 -12.32
CA ASP A 447 27.79 -12.03 -13.58
C ASP A 447 28.16 -10.98 -14.63
N LEU A 448 27.42 -9.89 -14.72
CA LEU A 448 27.76 -8.74 -15.55
C LEU A 448 29.12 -8.15 -15.17
N GLU A 449 29.34 -7.89 -13.88
CA GLU A 449 30.61 -7.32 -13.39
C GLU A 449 31.81 -8.23 -13.62
N ASN A 450 31.68 -9.53 -13.36
CA ASN A 450 32.79 -10.47 -13.41
C ASN A 450 33.03 -11.05 -14.81
N GLN A 451 31.98 -11.37 -15.59
CA GLN A 451 32.10 -12.09 -16.85
C GLN A 451 32.07 -11.16 -18.07
N VAL A 452 31.19 -10.11 -18.03
CA VAL A 452 31.02 -9.22 -19.20
C VAL A 452 31.96 -8.02 -19.12
N LEU A 453 31.98 -7.33 -17.98
CA LEU A 453 32.77 -6.10 -17.80
C LEU A 453 34.19 -6.39 -17.31
N ASP A 454 34.42 -7.54 -16.70
CA ASP A 454 35.72 -7.95 -16.13
C ASP A 454 36.28 -6.87 -15.15
N LEU A 455 35.39 -6.34 -14.30
CA LEU A 455 35.77 -5.25 -13.39
C LEU A 455 36.75 -5.71 -12.33
N ARG A 456 36.73 -6.97 -11.93
CA ARG A 456 37.65 -7.55 -10.95
C ARG A 456 39.12 -7.41 -11.40
N ASN A 457 39.40 -7.53 -12.68
CA ASN A 457 40.75 -7.42 -13.25
C ASN A 457 41.08 -5.98 -13.66
N LYS A 458 40.05 -5.15 -13.99
CA LYS A 458 40.24 -3.76 -14.44
C LYS A 458 40.26 -2.75 -13.31
N LEU A 459 39.46 -2.96 -12.25
CA LEU A 459 39.42 -2.09 -11.10
C LEU A 459 40.25 -2.71 -9.96
N VAL A 460 41.53 -2.36 -9.92
CA VAL A 460 42.40 -2.73 -8.79
C VAL A 460 42.07 -1.75 -7.66
N PRO A 461 41.53 -2.23 -6.51
CA PRO A 461 41.30 -1.35 -5.36
C PRO A 461 42.63 -0.70 -4.93
N LEU A 462 42.60 0.57 -4.58
CA LEU A 462 43.72 1.22 -3.92
C LEU A 462 44.14 0.33 -2.74
N GLN A 463 45.41 -0.11 -2.72
CA GLN A 463 45.92 -0.99 -1.66
C GLN A 463 45.61 -0.35 -0.31
N SER A 464 44.72 -0.93 0.46
CA SER A 464 44.64 -0.64 1.88
C SER A 464 45.83 -1.28 2.58
N SER A 465 46.25 -0.75 3.72
CA SER A 465 47.33 -1.28 4.54
C SER A 465 47.14 -2.73 5.01
N TYR A 466 46.03 -3.36 4.69
CA TYR A 466 45.75 -4.79 4.85
C TYR A 466 45.78 -5.49 3.47
N THR A 467 46.95 -5.57 2.88
CA THR A 467 47.12 -6.36 1.68
C THR A 467 47.31 -7.82 2.06
N GLU A 468 46.39 -8.68 1.70
CA GLU A 468 46.66 -10.11 1.62
C GLU A 468 47.85 -10.30 0.66
N SER A 469 48.95 -10.83 1.15
CA SER A 469 50.05 -11.28 0.31
C SER A 469 49.52 -12.43 -0.54
N ASN A 470 49.26 -12.16 -1.83
CA ASN A 470 49.03 -13.20 -2.80
C ASN A 470 50.30 -14.06 -2.88
N ASN A 471 50.28 -15.21 -2.24
CA ASN A 471 51.25 -16.26 -2.45
C ASN A 471 50.99 -16.88 -3.82
N SER A 472 51.45 -16.20 -4.88
CA SER A 472 51.63 -16.84 -6.18
C SER A 472 52.79 -17.83 -6.05
N GLY A 473 52.45 -19.10 -6.23
CA GLY A 473 53.26 -20.24 -5.95
C GLY A 473 54.68 -20.19 -6.51
N ASP A 474 55.59 -20.55 -5.64
CA ASP A 474 56.75 -21.33 -6.04
C ASP A 474 56.98 -22.41 -4.98
N THR A 475 56.85 -23.65 -5.42
CA THR A 475 57.12 -24.86 -4.65
C THR A 475 58.62 -24.97 -4.42
N ASN A 476 59.06 -24.78 -3.17
CA ASN A 476 60.08 -25.54 -2.47
C ASN A 476 60.61 -24.77 -1.26
N GLY A 477 60.46 -25.34 -0.10
CA GLY A 477 61.22 -24.97 1.08
C GLY A 477 60.38 -24.72 2.34
N ASP A 478 60.60 -25.60 3.32
CA ASP A 478 60.19 -25.48 4.69
C ASP A 478 60.31 -24.04 5.24
N GLY A 479 59.23 -23.45 5.66
CA GLY A 479 59.27 -22.13 6.29
C GLY A 479 57.94 -21.76 6.93
N GLN A 480 57.90 -21.79 8.25
CA GLN A 480 56.79 -21.26 9.07
C GLN A 480 56.35 -19.89 8.59
N SER A 481 55.07 -19.76 8.26
CA SER A 481 54.44 -18.47 7.92
C SER A 481 54.39 -17.58 9.17
N GLN A 482 55.29 -16.60 9.22
CA GLN A 482 55.18 -15.51 10.22
C GLN A 482 54.06 -14.54 9.80
N VAL A 483 52.98 -14.54 10.50
CA VAL A 483 51.91 -13.51 10.42
C VAL A 483 52.40 -12.30 11.24
N GLY A 484 52.80 -11.25 10.52
CA GLY A 484 53.21 -9.98 11.17
C GLY A 484 53.91 -9.03 10.17
N ALA A 485 53.94 -7.73 10.45
CA ALA A 485 54.65 -6.74 9.66
C ALA A 485 56.16 -7.12 9.59
N PRO A 486 56.83 -6.89 8.45
CA PRO A 486 58.26 -7.19 8.32
C PRO A 486 59.06 -6.44 9.41
N LYS A 487 59.95 -7.18 10.07
CA LYS A 487 60.84 -6.56 11.08
C LYS A 487 61.70 -5.49 10.42
N LYS A 488 61.73 -4.29 10.96
CA LYS A 488 62.63 -3.21 10.54
C LYS A 488 64.04 -3.64 10.88
N LYS A 489 65.01 -3.24 10.04
CA LYS A 489 66.42 -3.48 10.33
C LYS A 489 66.84 -2.68 11.61
N ASP A 490 67.76 -3.22 12.42
CA ASP A 490 68.20 -2.64 13.70
C ASP A 490 68.58 -1.14 13.60
N ILE A 491 69.04 -0.72 12.42
CA ILE A 491 69.42 0.67 12.11
C ILE A 491 68.17 1.62 12.04
N GLU A 492 66.97 1.08 11.84
CA GLU A 492 65.71 1.83 11.71
C GLU A 492 64.84 1.78 12.98
N LEU A 493 65.29 1.04 14.00
CA LEU A 493 64.55 0.90 15.25
C LEU A 493 64.94 2.03 16.25
N SER A 494 63.93 2.50 16.96
CA SER A 494 64.19 3.49 18.00
C SER A 494 64.89 2.83 19.21
N PRO A 495 65.71 3.59 20.00
CA PRO A 495 66.42 3.06 21.15
C PRO A 495 65.55 2.33 22.18
N LYS A 496 64.28 2.74 22.30
CA LYS A 496 63.29 2.08 23.19
C LYS A 496 62.83 0.72 22.65
N THR A 497 62.80 0.52 21.33
CA THR A 497 62.36 -0.72 20.70
C THR A 497 63.47 -1.76 20.79
N LEU A 498 64.74 -1.37 20.66
CA LEU A 498 65.88 -2.21 20.85
C LEU A 498 66.01 -2.72 22.30
N GLN A 499 65.75 -1.88 23.31
CA GLN A 499 65.75 -2.27 24.71
C GLN A 499 64.64 -3.30 25.08
N ASN A 500 63.49 -3.21 24.40
CA ASN A 500 62.41 -4.17 24.63
C ASN A 500 62.69 -5.53 23.97
N GLU A 501 63.33 -5.59 22.82
CA GLU A 501 63.74 -6.87 22.20
C GLU A 501 64.83 -7.56 23.03
N GLU A 502 65.82 -6.83 23.54
CA GLU A 502 66.85 -7.43 24.46
C GLU A 502 66.26 -7.94 25.76
N SER A 503 65.14 -7.42 26.22
CA SER A 503 64.45 -7.88 27.45
C SER A 503 63.62 -9.14 27.22
N LEU A 504 63.15 -9.40 25.99
CA LEU A 504 62.36 -10.57 25.62
C LEU A 504 63.26 -11.81 25.34
N ASP A 505 64.49 -11.61 24.89
CA ASP A 505 65.47 -12.71 24.67
C ASP A 505 66.08 -13.21 26.00
N ARG A 506 65.76 -12.61 27.16
CA ARG A 506 66.26 -13.01 28.49
C ARG A 506 65.20 -13.74 29.37
N GLN A 507 64.05 -14.06 28.81
CA GLN A 507 63.06 -14.95 29.39
C GLN A 507 62.98 -16.28 28.64
#